data_c0f00729a3afca693e86e92409b9966f
#
_entry.id   c0f00729a3afca693e86e92409b9966f
#
_cell.length_a   1.000
_cell.length_b   1.000
_cell.length_c   1.000
_cell.angle_alpha   90.00
_cell.angle_beta   90.00
_cell.angle_gamma   90.00
#
_symmetry.space_group_name_H-M   'P 1'
#
loop_
_entity.id
_entity.type
_entity.pdbx_description
1 polymer ?
#
loop_
_entity_poly.entity_id
_entity_poly.type
_entity_poly.pdbx_seq_one_letter_code
_entity_poly.pdbx_strand_id
1 'polypeptide(L)'
;MKYPKYYIGPMSKNVVDCVMKHGQQHSVGLIPSRRQVDYCGGYVNQWNTRTFSEYVGDTVLLCRDHGGELQGKDPDDGVESFNEDCKYFDLIHVDPFRASKTIKDAAERTIQIIKQLSVQNSNLMFEVGTEEAIFKYEPEQLTWFLTYLSMELTENQFNQIKYAVVQSGTRLDLSTRTNIGNFNNKRLDKFIQVVKSFDLMSKEHNGDYLTDSFDVEVRFERGLDAINIAPEYGQVESEYYLEGCKKDGDLFERLFVICYNSGKWKKWVKDINRISQDQLIMTCCHYVLSDQQFIEEIKSNFPNADKLIQKRISSKLKLLNEQTKNYCI
;
A
#
# COMPACT_ATOMS: atom_id res chain seq x y z
N MET A 1 -15.93 -13.91 5.51
CA MET A 1 -15.02 -13.52 4.39
C MET A 1 -13.62 -13.93 4.81
N LYS A 2 -12.82 -14.54 3.93
CA LYS A 2 -11.43 -14.88 4.23
C LYS A 2 -10.57 -13.64 4.04
N TYR A 3 -9.72 -13.28 4.99
CA TYR A 3 -8.84 -12.12 4.88
C TYR A 3 -7.76 -12.34 3.81
N PRO A 4 -7.42 -11.29 3.02
CA PRO A 4 -6.36 -11.36 2.04
C PRO A 4 -4.98 -11.57 2.67
N LYS A 5 -4.14 -12.38 2.01
CA LYS A 5 -2.71 -12.48 2.33
C LYS A 5 -1.92 -11.31 1.74
N TYR A 6 -2.39 -10.77 0.63
CA TYR A 6 -1.74 -9.69 -0.08
C TYR A 6 -2.71 -8.52 -0.25
N TYR A 7 -2.24 -7.34 0.11
CA TYR A 7 -2.93 -6.10 -0.16
C TYR A 7 -2.14 -5.33 -1.20
N ILE A 8 -2.72 -5.16 -2.38
CA ILE A 8 -2.06 -4.52 -3.52
C ILE A 8 -2.47 -3.05 -3.61
N GLY A 9 -1.48 -2.16 -3.67
CA GLY A 9 -1.73 -0.75 -3.95
C GLY A 9 -2.34 -0.56 -5.34
N PRO A 10 -3.44 0.18 -5.49
CA PRO A 10 -4.08 0.43 -6.78
C PRO A 10 -3.25 1.45 -7.57
N MET A 11 -2.08 1.03 -8.07
CA MET A 11 -1.11 1.92 -8.71
C MET A 11 -1.58 2.45 -10.07
N SER A 12 -2.54 1.77 -10.70
CA SER A 12 -3.21 2.18 -11.95
C SER A 12 -4.55 1.45 -12.09
N LYS A 13 -5.36 1.89 -13.06
CA LYS A 13 -6.60 1.19 -13.40
C LYS A 13 -6.34 -0.27 -13.82
N ASN A 14 -5.25 -0.54 -14.54
CA ASN A 14 -4.88 -1.89 -14.95
C ASN A 14 -4.57 -2.80 -13.75
N VAL A 15 -3.95 -2.27 -12.70
CA VAL A 15 -3.70 -3.01 -11.45
C VAL A 15 -5.02 -3.34 -10.77
N VAL A 16 -5.94 -2.37 -10.65
CA VAL A 16 -7.26 -2.56 -10.05
C VAL A 16 -8.05 -3.64 -10.79
N ASP A 17 -8.14 -3.54 -12.12
CA ASP A 17 -8.84 -4.52 -12.97
C ASP A 17 -8.30 -5.96 -12.78
N CYS A 18 -6.97 -6.09 -12.69
CA CYS A 18 -6.34 -7.40 -12.45
C CYS A 18 -6.62 -7.93 -11.05
N VAL A 19 -6.56 -7.08 -10.02
CA VAL A 19 -6.85 -7.51 -8.64
C VAL A 19 -8.32 -7.92 -8.52
N MET A 20 -9.26 -7.16 -9.05
CA MET A 20 -10.69 -7.53 -9.08
C MET A 20 -10.90 -8.88 -9.75
N LYS A 21 -10.26 -9.12 -10.89
CA LYS A 21 -10.36 -10.38 -11.63
C LYS A 21 -9.79 -11.58 -10.89
N HIS A 22 -8.75 -11.38 -10.10
CA HIS A 22 -7.99 -12.46 -9.46
C HIS A 22 -8.20 -12.53 -7.95
N GLY A 23 -8.77 -11.48 -7.32
CA GLY A 23 -8.81 -11.33 -5.86
C GLY A 23 -9.49 -12.46 -5.13
N GLN A 24 -10.63 -12.93 -5.62
CA GLN A 24 -11.35 -14.03 -5.00
C GLN A 24 -10.59 -15.38 -5.07
N GLN A 25 -9.83 -15.59 -6.14
CA GLN A 25 -9.08 -16.83 -6.35
C GLN A 25 -7.73 -16.84 -5.64
N HIS A 26 -7.14 -15.66 -5.42
CA HIS A 26 -5.75 -15.52 -4.99
C HIS A 26 -5.57 -14.85 -3.64
N SER A 27 -6.61 -14.71 -2.84
CA SER A 27 -6.53 -14.09 -1.51
C SER A 27 -5.86 -12.70 -1.53
N VAL A 28 -6.30 -11.84 -2.46
CA VAL A 28 -5.76 -10.49 -2.69
C VAL A 28 -6.83 -9.45 -2.41
N GLY A 29 -6.45 -8.35 -1.73
CA GLY A 29 -7.27 -7.15 -1.52
C GLY A 29 -6.60 -5.91 -2.13
N LEU A 30 -7.28 -4.77 -2.07
CA LEU A 30 -6.76 -3.47 -2.50
C LEU A 30 -6.47 -2.58 -1.30
N ILE A 31 -5.36 -1.84 -1.37
CA ILE A 31 -4.92 -0.94 -0.31
C ILE A 31 -4.52 0.45 -0.84
N PRO A 32 -5.50 1.31 -1.21
CA PRO A 32 -5.22 2.66 -1.65
C PRO A 32 -4.75 3.57 -0.52
N SER A 33 -3.60 4.24 -0.73
CA SER A 33 -3.20 5.38 0.10
C SER A 33 -4.02 6.62 -0.25
N ARG A 34 -4.06 7.60 0.65
CA ARG A 34 -4.75 8.87 0.44
C ARG A 34 -4.26 9.65 -0.79
N ARG A 35 -3.01 9.45 -1.23
CA ARG A 35 -2.48 10.07 -2.45
C ARG A 35 -2.98 9.38 -3.71
N GLN A 36 -3.24 8.08 -3.64
CA GLN A 36 -3.75 7.29 -4.76
C GLN A 36 -5.25 7.54 -4.99
N VAL A 37 -6.02 7.51 -3.91
CA VAL A 37 -7.47 7.69 -3.88
C VAL A 37 -7.83 8.37 -2.56
N ASP A 38 -8.49 9.51 -2.57
CA ASP A 38 -8.92 10.23 -1.35
C ASP A 38 -10.31 10.84 -1.58
N TYR A 39 -10.93 11.36 -0.54
CA TYR A 39 -12.25 11.99 -0.62
C TYR A 39 -12.32 13.10 -1.70
N CYS A 40 -11.22 13.85 -1.91
CA CYS A 40 -11.11 14.91 -2.90
C CYS A 40 -10.48 14.47 -4.24
N GLY A 41 -10.23 13.16 -4.41
CA GLY A 41 -9.57 12.59 -5.59
C GLY A 41 -8.08 12.33 -5.40
N GLY A 42 -7.54 11.40 -6.20
CA GLY A 42 -6.14 10.99 -6.17
C GLY A 42 -5.52 10.88 -7.55
N TYR A 43 -4.21 10.50 -7.63
CA TYR A 43 -3.53 10.40 -8.91
C TYR A 43 -3.93 9.14 -9.71
N VAL A 44 -4.54 8.16 -9.07
CA VAL A 44 -4.96 6.93 -9.76
C VAL A 44 -6.32 7.15 -10.39
N ASN A 45 -6.36 7.22 -11.71
CA ASN A 45 -7.57 7.40 -12.53
C ASN A 45 -8.49 8.55 -12.04
N GLN A 46 -7.91 9.52 -11.32
CA GLN A 46 -8.60 10.65 -10.70
C GLN A 46 -9.77 10.24 -9.78
N TRP A 47 -9.79 8.99 -9.30
CA TRP A 47 -10.81 8.47 -8.41
C TRP A 47 -10.81 9.17 -7.05
N ASN A 48 -12.00 9.53 -6.59
CA ASN A 48 -12.22 9.77 -5.17
C ASN A 48 -12.62 8.45 -4.46
N THR A 49 -12.67 8.46 -3.12
CA THR A 49 -12.99 7.29 -2.29
C THR A 49 -14.29 6.61 -2.74
N ARG A 50 -15.35 7.40 -2.96
CA ARG A 50 -16.66 6.90 -3.38
C ARG A 50 -16.60 6.25 -4.77
N THR A 51 -16.11 6.97 -5.79
CA THR A 51 -16.08 6.46 -7.17
C THR A 51 -15.14 5.26 -7.33
N PHE A 52 -14.09 5.18 -6.52
CA PHE A 52 -13.21 4.02 -6.46
C PHE A 52 -13.95 2.80 -5.87
N SER A 53 -14.61 2.98 -4.73
CA SER A 53 -15.39 1.90 -4.10
C SER A 53 -16.53 1.42 -5.00
N GLU A 54 -17.28 2.34 -5.63
CA GLU A 54 -18.32 2.00 -6.59
C GLU A 54 -17.77 1.21 -7.80
N TYR A 55 -16.55 1.55 -8.26
CA TYR A 55 -15.89 0.83 -9.36
C TYR A 55 -15.48 -0.58 -8.96
N VAL A 56 -14.92 -0.76 -7.76
CA VAL A 56 -14.46 -2.08 -7.27
C VAL A 56 -15.65 -2.95 -6.84
N GLY A 57 -16.69 -2.36 -6.25
CA GLY A 57 -17.82 -3.08 -5.68
C GLY A 57 -17.35 -4.07 -4.61
N ASP A 58 -18.12 -5.14 -4.42
CA ASP A 58 -17.84 -6.19 -3.40
C ASP A 58 -16.88 -7.29 -3.92
N THR A 59 -16.06 -6.98 -4.93
CA THR A 59 -15.22 -8.01 -5.57
C THR A 59 -14.02 -8.40 -4.72
N VAL A 60 -13.43 -7.46 -4.00
CA VAL A 60 -12.28 -7.65 -3.10
C VAL A 60 -12.38 -6.71 -1.90
N LEU A 61 -11.70 -7.08 -0.79
CA LEU A 61 -11.62 -6.25 0.40
C LEU A 61 -10.85 -4.94 0.11
N LEU A 62 -11.44 -3.82 0.51
CA LEU A 62 -10.85 -2.50 0.42
C LEU A 62 -10.27 -2.06 1.77
N CYS A 63 -8.97 -1.78 1.81
CA CYS A 63 -8.26 -1.27 2.98
C CYS A 63 -7.69 0.12 2.70
N ARG A 64 -7.96 1.12 3.55
CA ARG A 64 -7.22 2.39 3.51
C ARG A 64 -5.78 2.16 3.97
N ASP A 65 -4.79 2.55 3.16
CA ASP A 65 -3.38 2.59 3.52
C ASP A 65 -3.03 3.94 4.16
N HIS A 66 -2.40 3.92 5.34
CA HIS A 66 -1.97 5.14 6.06
C HIS A 66 -3.05 6.23 6.14
N GLY A 67 -4.17 5.93 6.80
CA GLY A 67 -5.19 6.93 7.09
C GLY A 67 -4.74 7.88 8.21
N GLY A 68 -4.99 9.17 8.05
CA GLY A 68 -4.74 10.16 9.10
C GLY A 68 -4.10 11.46 8.63
N GLU A 69 -3.63 12.21 9.61
CA GLU A 69 -3.02 13.53 9.42
C GLU A 69 -1.77 13.45 8.53
N LEU A 70 -1.60 14.44 7.66
CA LEU A 70 -0.43 14.62 6.79
C LEU A 70 -0.20 13.46 5.78
N GLN A 71 -1.14 12.55 5.62
CA GLN A 71 -1.02 11.41 4.70
C GLN A 71 -1.54 11.72 3.29
N GLY A 72 -2.36 12.76 3.13
CA GLY A 72 -2.93 13.20 1.86
C GLY A 72 -1.93 13.83 0.89
N LYS A 73 -2.47 14.39 -0.19
CA LYS A 73 -1.71 15.18 -1.16
C LYS A 73 -1.25 16.50 -0.55
N ASP A 74 -2.18 17.18 0.12
CA ASP A 74 -1.94 18.42 0.85
C ASP A 74 -2.01 18.15 2.35
N PRO A 75 -1.30 18.94 3.17
CA PRO A 75 -1.36 18.80 4.63
C PRO A 75 -2.77 19.08 5.16
N ASP A 76 -3.35 18.11 5.88
CA ASP A 76 -4.64 18.20 6.54
C ASP A 76 -4.67 17.38 7.83
N ASP A 77 -5.79 17.43 8.56
CA ASP A 77 -6.01 16.65 9.79
C ASP A 77 -6.56 15.23 9.56
N GLY A 78 -6.85 14.87 8.31
CA GLY A 78 -7.35 13.55 7.91
C GLY A 78 -8.82 13.26 8.26
N VAL A 79 -9.54 14.18 8.90
CA VAL A 79 -10.91 13.94 9.40
C VAL A 79 -11.88 13.66 8.26
N GLU A 80 -11.87 14.50 7.22
CA GLU A 80 -12.75 14.33 6.04
C GLU A 80 -12.47 12.99 5.33
N SER A 81 -11.19 12.62 5.20
CA SER A 81 -10.80 11.34 4.61
C SER A 81 -11.34 10.16 5.42
N PHE A 82 -11.17 10.16 6.74
CA PHE A 82 -11.70 9.11 7.59
C PHE A 82 -13.23 9.00 7.54
N ASN A 83 -13.93 10.11 7.54
CA ASN A 83 -15.39 10.14 7.47
C ASN A 83 -15.90 9.56 6.13
N GLU A 84 -15.17 9.79 5.04
CA GLU A 84 -15.53 9.24 3.75
C GLU A 84 -15.12 7.75 3.63
N ASP A 85 -13.92 7.39 4.09
CA ASP A 85 -13.45 6.00 4.10
C ASP A 85 -14.38 5.09 4.93
N CYS A 86 -14.88 5.59 6.07
CA CYS A 86 -15.82 4.89 6.93
C CYS A 86 -17.12 4.43 6.24
N LYS A 87 -17.51 5.14 5.17
CA LYS A 87 -18.72 4.81 4.39
C LYS A 87 -18.47 3.77 3.31
N TYR A 88 -17.25 3.68 2.81
CA TYR A 88 -16.95 2.99 1.55
C TYR A 88 -15.89 1.90 1.65
N PHE A 89 -15.08 1.85 2.71
CA PHE A 89 -14.04 0.86 2.86
C PHE A 89 -14.37 -0.14 3.96
N ASP A 90 -13.83 -1.35 3.83
CA ASP A 90 -14.03 -2.44 4.80
C ASP A 90 -13.07 -2.32 5.99
N LEU A 91 -11.86 -1.82 5.73
CA LEU A 91 -10.76 -1.76 6.68
C LEU A 91 -10.05 -0.40 6.56
N ILE A 92 -9.71 0.20 7.69
CA ILE A 92 -8.95 1.44 7.74
C ILE A 92 -7.67 1.25 8.55
N HIS A 93 -6.51 1.47 7.93
CA HIS A 93 -5.25 1.60 8.67
C HIS A 93 -5.20 2.99 9.31
N VAL A 94 -5.34 3.03 10.62
CA VAL A 94 -5.25 4.24 11.43
C VAL A 94 -3.78 4.48 11.79
N ASP A 95 -3.15 5.43 11.08
CA ASP A 95 -1.72 5.74 11.22
C ASP A 95 -1.45 7.23 11.52
N PRO A 96 -1.61 7.67 12.75
CA PRO A 96 -1.33 9.05 13.16
C PRO A 96 0.15 9.30 13.47
N PHE A 97 1.04 8.31 13.31
CA PHE A 97 2.44 8.38 13.76
C PHE A 97 3.23 9.49 13.09
N ARG A 98 2.90 9.84 11.85
CA ARG A 98 3.57 10.91 11.11
C ARG A 98 3.39 12.29 11.75
N ALA A 99 2.22 12.54 12.34
CA ALA A 99 1.90 13.79 13.03
C ALA A 99 2.22 13.74 14.53
N SER A 100 2.47 12.55 15.09
CA SER A 100 2.68 12.34 16.52
C SER A 100 4.15 12.49 16.92
N LYS A 101 4.39 13.11 18.06
CA LYS A 101 5.74 13.27 18.61
C LYS A 101 6.21 12.05 19.38
N THR A 102 5.29 11.38 20.06
CA THR A 102 5.55 10.21 20.90
C THR A 102 4.62 9.06 20.53
N ILE A 103 4.98 7.84 20.93
CA ILE A 103 4.10 6.68 20.77
C ILE A 103 2.79 6.84 21.57
N LYS A 104 2.84 7.58 22.70
CA LYS A 104 1.66 7.89 23.51
C LYS A 104 0.71 8.81 22.75
N ASP A 105 1.21 9.87 22.14
CA ASP A 105 0.38 10.78 21.30
C ASP A 105 -0.28 10.00 20.17
N ALA A 106 0.48 9.09 19.52
CA ALA A 106 -0.06 8.25 18.47
C ALA A 106 -1.15 7.30 18.97
N ALA A 107 -0.97 6.70 20.15
CA ALA A 107 -1.96 5.81 20.76
C ALA A 107 -3.24 6.57 21.12
N GLU A 108 -3.14 7.72 21.77
CA GLU A 108 -4.27 8.57 22.12
C GLU A 108 -5.06 8.99 20.88
N ARG A 109 -4.36 9.39 19.81
CA ARG A 109 -5.01 9.76 18.55
C ARG A 109 -5.68 8.55 17.88
N THR A 110 -5.03 7.39 17.87
CA THR A 110 -5.61 6.12 17.36
C THR A 110 -6.92 5.80 18.09
N ILE A 111 -6.93 5.89 19.43
CA ILE A 111 -8.11 5.67 20.26
C ILE A 111 -9.25 6.63 19.90
N GLN A 112 -8.95 7.92 19.77
CA GLN A 112 -9.94 8.93 19.39
C GLN A 112 -10.59 8.61 18.04
N ILE A 113 -9.78 8.26 17.03
CA ILE A 113 -10.25 7.92 15.69
C ILE A 113 -11.12 6.67 15.72
N ILE A 114 -10.66 5.59 16.37
CA ILE A 114 -11.43 4.34 16.48
C ILE A 114 -12.77 4.60 17.19
N LYS A 115 -12.79 5.33 18.31
CA LYS A 115 -14.03 5.68 19.02
C LYS A 115 -15.00 6.44 18.12
N GLN A 116 -14.50 7.42 17.35
CA GLN A 116 -15.33 8.22 16.44
C GLN A 116 -15.92 7.36 15.30
N LEU A 117 -15.09 6.56 14.63
CA LEU A 117 -15.51 5.79 13.46
C LEU A 117 -16.37 4.58 13.83
N SER A 118 -16.13 3.95 14.99
CA SER A 118 -16.94 2.84 15.48
C SER A 118 -18.40 3.22 15.74
N VAL A 119 -18.67 4.48 16.11
CA VAL A 119 -20.03 5.00 16.26
C VAL A 119 -20.71 5.16 14.89
N GLN A 120 -19.95 5.52 13.85
CA GLN A 120 -20.49 5.72 12.50
C GLN A 120 -20.72 4.38 11.78
N ASN A 121 -19.83 3.39 12.01
CA ASN A 121 -19.89 2.09 11.37
C ASN A 121 -19.37 0.99 12.31
N SER A 122 -20.29 0.25 12.91
CA SER A 122 -19.96 -0.84 13.86
C SER A 122 -19.35 -2.06 13.17
N ASN A 123 -19.41 -2.17 11.85
CA ASN A 123 -18.82 -3.27 11.08
C ASN A 123 -17.44 -2.91 10.50
N LEU A 124 -17.03 -1.66 10.63
CA LEU A 124 -15.72 -1.20 10.14
C LEU A 124 -14.60 -1.94 10.87
N MET A 125 -13.61 -2.38 10.12
CA MET A 125 -12.41 -2.99 10.67
C MET A 125 -11.26 -1.99 10.73
N PHE A 126 -10.32 -2.22 11.64
CA PHE A 126 -9.15 -1.37 11.79
C PHE A 126 -7.84 -2.14 11.70
N GLU A 127 -6.86 -1.49 11.13
CA GLU A 127 -5.44 -1.81 11.24
C GLU A 127 -4.76 -0.70 12.02
N VAL A 128 -3.83 -1.04 12.93
CA VAL A 128 -3.16 -0.08 13.80
C VAL A 128 -1.65 -0.26 13.80
N GLY A 129 -0.90 0.79 14.10
CA GLY A 129 0.57 0.78 14.09
C GLY A 129 1.15 1.50 12.89
N THR A 130 2.46 1.39 12.69
CA THR A 130 3.17 2.05 11.59
C THR A 130 4.45 1.34 11.21
N GLU A 131 4.84 1.44 9.93
CA GLU A 131 6.18 1.10 9.44
C GLU A 131 7.06 2.34 9.19
N GLU A 132 6.52 3.56 9.25
CA GLU A 132 7.29 4.80 8.95
C GLU A 132 8.57 4.94 9.78
N ALA A 133 8.59 4.31 10.93
CA ALA A 133 9.72 4.33 11.87
C ALA A 133 10.33 2.94 12.08
N ILE A 134 10.61 2.22 11.00
CA ILE A 134 11.06 0.81 10.96
C ILE A 134 12.09 0.41 12.04
N PHE A 135 12.98 1.33 12.41
CA PHE A 135 14.00 1.10 13.42
C PHE A 135 13.79 1.92 14.70
N LYS A 136 12.69 2.67 14.79
CA LYS A 136 12.39 3.53 15.93
C LYS A 136 11.63 2.79 17.02
N TYR A 137 10.76 1.84 16.64
CA TYR A 137 9.92 1.12 17.57
C TYR A 137 10.33 -0.35 17.66
N GLU A 138 10.38 -0.85 18.90
CA GLU A 138 10.71 -2.23 19.24
C GLU A 138 9.43 -3.02 19.62
N PRO A 139 9.46 -4.37 19.63
CA PRO A 139 8.31 -5.20 19.99
C PRO A 139 7.68 -4.82 21.35
N GLU A 140 8.50 -4.42 22.32
CA GLU A 140 8.05 -3.99 23.64
C GLU A 140 7.20 -2.70 23.55
N GLN A 141 7.50 -1.82 22.61
CA GLN A 141 6.73 -0.61 22.39
C GLN A 141 5.41 -0.90 21.68
N LEU A 142 5.38 -1.89 20.77
CA LEU A 142 4.13 -2.39 20.20
C LEU A 142 3.26 -3.04 21.28
N THR A 143 3.87 -3.82 22.18
CA THR A 143 3.16 -4.39 23.36
C THR A 143 2.51 -3.28 24.18
N TRP A 144 3.26 -2.24 24.52
CA TRP A 144 2.75 -1.09 25.26
C TRP A 144 1.58 -0.41 24.51
N PHE A 145 1.77 -0.16 23.21
CA PHE A 145 0.76 0.48 22.36
C PHE A 145 -0.56 -0.32 22.34
N LEU A 146 -0.50 -1.62 22.06
CA LEU A 146 -1.68 -2.49 22.00
C LEU A 146 -2.33 -2.65 23.39
N THR A 147 -1.53 -2.75 24.45
CA THR A 147 -2.05 -2.77 25.84
C THR A 147 -2.82 -1.47 26.13
N TYR A 148 -2.26 -0.32 25.78
CA TYR A 148 -2.91 0.96 26.02
C TYR A 148 -4.23 1.08 25.23
N LEU A 149 -4.26 0.63 23.98
CA LEU A 149 -5.49 0.57 23.19
C LEU A 149 -6.54 -0.35 23.86
N SER A 150 -6.14 -1.53 24.31
CA SER A 150 -7.06 -2.51 24.91
C SER A 150 -7.64 -2.02 26.25
N MET A 151 -6.95 -1.17 26.97
CA MET A 151 -7.44 -0.57 28.23
C MET A 151 -8.41 0.60 28.00
N GLU A 152 -8.22 1.35 26.93
CA GLU A 152 -8.96 2.61 26.68
C GLU A 152 -10.16 2.45 25.72
N LEU A 153 -10.19 1.38 24.93
CA LEU A 153 -11.29 1.01 24.04
C LEU A 153 -12.25 0.05 24.75
N THR A 154 -13.53 0.11 24.40
CA THR A 154 -14.45 -0.96 24.80
C THR A 154 -14.08 -2.26 24.10
N GLU A 155 -14.51 -3.40 24.65
CA GLU A 155 -14.28 -4.71 24.04
C GLU A 155 -14.75 -4.76 22.58
N ASN A 156 -15.94 -4.22 22.28
CA ASN A 156 -16.45 -4.16 20.91
C ASN A 156 -15.56 -3.32 19.98
N GLN A 157 -15.05 -2.19 20.44
CA GLN A 157 -14.16 -1.33 19.65
C GLN A 157 -12.80 -1.99 19.43
N PHE A 158 -12.24 -2.63 20.47
CA PHE A 158 -10.98 -3.37 20.32
C PHE A 158 -11.15 -4.55 19.37
N ASN A 159 -12.26 -5.26 19.43
CA ASN A 159 -12.59 -6.38 18.53
C ASN A 159 -12.76 -5.95 17.04
N GLN A 160 -12.94 -4.66 16.75
CA GLN A 160 -12.90 -4.15 15.38
C GLN A 160 -11.47 -4.05 14.83
N ILE A 161 -10.43 -4.01 15.68
CA ILE A 161 -9.03 -4.07 15.24
C ILE A 161 -8.77 -5.49 14.73
N LYS A 162 -8.31 -5.61 13.48
CA LYS A 162 -7.99 -6.90 12.84
C LYS A 162 -6.51 -7.09 12.64
N TYR A 163 -5.79 -6.01 12.36
CA TYR A 163 -4.37 -6.07 12.08
C TYR A 163 -3.58 -5.11 12.96
N ALA A 164 -2.37 -5.54 13.31
CA ALA A 164 -1.33 -4.66 13.80
C ALA A 164 -0.12 -4.72 12.85
N VAL A 165 0.45 -3.55 12.55
CA VAL A 165 1.62 -3.43 11.68
C VAL A 165 2.85 -3.97 12.38
N VAL A 166 3.60 -4.84 11.68
CA VAL A 166 4.86 -5.43 12.14
C VAL A 166 6.02 -5.00 11.25
N GLN A 167 7.23 -5.06 11.78
CA GLN A 167 8.43 -4.55 11.12
C GLN A 167 9.55 -5.60 11.15
N SER A 168 9.90 -6.14 9.97
CA SER A 168 11.00 -7.10 9.82
C SER A 168 12.39 -6.46 9.69
N GLY A 169 12.45 -5.13 9.49
CA GLY A 169 13.69 -4.38 9.29
C GLY A 169 14.00 -4.03 7.84
N THR A 170 13.04 -4.18 6.95
CA THR A 170 13.19 -3.88 5.51
C THR A 170 12.43 -2.61 5.11
N ARG A 171 12.81 -2.03 3.98
CA ARG A 171 12.17 -0.87 3.35
C ARG A 171 12.39 -0.89 1.84
N LEU A 172 11.72 0.02 1.11
CA LEU A 172 11.77 0.09 -0.34
C LEU A 172 12.78 1.13 -0.84
N ASP A 173 13.42 0.80 -1.97
CA ASP A 173 14.07 1.77 -2.84
C ASP A 173 13.49 1.65 -4.26
N LEU A 174 12.71 2.64 -4.67
CA LEU A 174 12.06 2.64 -5.98
C LEU A 174 13.03 2.89 -7.11
N SER A 175 14.10 3.62 -6.87
CA SER A 175 15.08 3.97 -7.91
C SER A 175 15.92 2.77 -8.35
N THR A 176 16.21 1.88 -7.42
CA THR A 176 16.95 0.63 -7.66
C THR A 176 16.02 -0.57 -7.82
N ARG A 177 14.72 -0.42 -7.51
CA ARG A 177 13.72 -1.49 -7.55
C ARG A 177 14.13 -2.66 -6.65
N THR A 178 14.52 -2.34 -5.44
CA THR A 178 14.99 -3.33 -4.46
C THR A 178 14.32 -3.14 -3.12
N ASN A 179 14.12 -4.26 -2.43
CA ASN A 179 13.84 -4.26 -1.01
C ASN A 179 15.18 -4.17 -0.28
N ILE A 180 15.36 -3.11 0.50
CA ILE A 180 16.62 -2.80 1.18
C ILE A 180 16.47 -2.87 2.70
N GLY A 181 17.59 -2.88 3.39
CA GLY A 181 17.64 -3.06 4.84
C GLY A 181 18.07 -4.48 5.21
N ASN A 182 17.95 -4.81 6.47
CA ASN A 182 18.35 -6.12 6.97
C ASN A 182 17.10 -6.85 7.48
N PHE A 183 16.59 -7.79 6.69
CA PHE A 183 15.54 -8.68 7.14
C PHE A 183 16.01 -9.45 8.39
N ASN A 184 15.26 -9.33 9.46
CA ASN A 184 15.59 -9.92 10.76
C ASN A 184 14.47 -10.86 11.22
N ASN A 185 14.72 -12.15 11.06
CA ASN A 185 13.80 -13.21 11.45
C ASN A 185 13.36 -13.12 12.92
N LYS A 186 14.32 -12.91 13.83
CA LYS A 186 14.04 -12.85 15.28
C LYS A 186 13.20 -11.63 15.64
N ARG A 187 13.41 -10.52 14.92
CA ARG A 187 12.61 -9.32 15.08
C ARG A 187 11.17 -9.57 14.63
N LEU A 188 11.00 -10.15 13.44
CA LEU A 188 9.68 -10.49 12.91
C LEU A 188 8.93 -11.45 13.84
N ASP A 189 9.60 -12.52 14.32
CA ASP A 189 9.02 -13.48 15.27
C ASP A 189 8.49 -12.81 16.53
N LYS A 190 9.28 -11.90 17.13
CA LYS A 190 8.86 -11.16 18.31
C LYS A 190 7.64 -10.27 18.06
N PHE A 191 7.62 -9.54 16.94
CA PHE A 191 6.47 -8.72 16.57
C PHE A 191 5.21 -9.57 16.36
N ILE A 192 5.32 -10.69 15.64
CA ILE A 192 4.20 -11.61 15.41
C ILE A 192 3.68 -12.18 16.75
N GLN A 193 4.59 -12.57 17.66
CA GLN A 193 4.20 -13.05 19.00
C GLN A 193 3.43 -11.99 19.79
N VAL A 194 3.88 -10.75 19.77
CA VAL A 194 3.15 -9.63 20.40
C VAL A 194 1.76 -9.50 19.80
N VAL A 195 1.64 -9.41 18.50
CA VAL A 195 0.34 -9.24 17.83
C VAL A 195 -0.62 -10.39 18.16
N LYS A 196 -0.15 -11.63 18.08
CA LYS A 196 -0.95 -12.83 18.42
C LYS A 196 -1.37 -12.90 19.89
N SER A 197 -0.59 -12.31 20.81
CA SER A 197 -1.00 -12.26 22.23
C SER A 197 -2.22 -11.37 22.50
N PHE A 198 -2.64 -10.56 21.53
CA PHE A 198 -3.86 -9.76 21.54
C PHE A 198 -4.97 -10.30 20.62
N ASP A 199 -4.83 -11.54 20.12
CA ASP A 199 -5.75 -12.17 19.14
C ASP A 199 -5.90 -11.37 17.84
N LEU A 200 -4.84 -10.64 17.43
CA LEU A 200 -4.79 -9.87 16.20
C LEU A 200 -3.98 -10.59 15.11
N MET A 201 -4.20 -10.19 13.86
CA MET A 201 -3.39 -10.59 12.72
C MET A 201 -2.23 -9.62 12.52
N SER A 202 -1.09 -10.16 12.10
CA SER A 202 0.12 -9.39 11.80
C SER A 202 0.16 -9.02 10.32
N LYS A 203 0.52 -7.76 10.02
CA LYS A 203 0.62 -7.28 8.64
C LYS A 203 1.92 -6.49 8.45
N GLU A 204 2.74 -6.93 7.49
CA GLU A 204 3.95 -6.22 7.10
C GLU A 204 3.66 -5.33 5.90
N HIS A 205 4.02 -4.06 5.99
CA HIS A 205 4.12 -3.18 4.82
C HIS A 205 5.46 -3.44 4.10
N ASN A 206 5.82 -2.70 3.06
CA ASN A 206 7.11 -2.86 2.38
C ASN A 206 7.39 -4.27 1.78
N GLY A 207 6.34 -4.95 1.31
CA GLY A 207 6.48 -6.26 0.64
C GLY A 207 6.90 -6.19 -0.83
N ASP A 208 7.24 -5.00 -1.33
CA ASP A 208 7.69 -4.83 -2.70
C ASP A 208 9.11 -5.37 -2.92
N TYR A 209 9.36 -5.85 -4.12
CA TYR A 209 10.67 -6.32 -4.57
C TYR A 209 11.26 -7.48 -3.75
N LEU A 210 10.40 -8.27 -3.14
CA LEU A 210 10.77 -9.57 -2.60
C LEU A 210 10.91 -10.53 -3.78
N THR A 211 12.11 -10.57 -4.36
CA THR A 211 12.38 -11.21 -5.66
C THR A 211 12.57 -12.71 -5.55
N ASP A 212 12.91 -13.19 -4.37
CA ASP A 212 13.07 -14.61 -4.10
C ASP A 212 11.78 -15.17 -3.47
N SER A 213 11.32 -16.32 -3.96
CA SER A 213 10.23 -17.07 -3.31
C SER A 213 10.51 -17.27 -1.82
N PHE A 214 11.75 -17.55 -1.47
CA PHE A 214 12.19 -17.70 -0.10
C PHE A 214 11.92 -16.44 0.77
N ASP A 215 12.08 -15.24 0.22
CA ASP A 215 11.83 -14.00 0.97
C ASP A 215 10.36 -13.84 1.38
N VAL A 216 9.44 -14.28 0.53
CA VAL A 216 8.00 -14.26 0.81
C VAL A 216 7.63 -15.43 1.72
N GLU A 217 8.06 -16.64 1.35
CA GLU A 217 7.71 -17.88 2.05
C GLU A 217 8.16 -17.83 3.52
N VAL A 218 9.39 -17.41 3.80
CA VAL A 218 9.93 -17.34 5.17
C VAL A 218 9.10 -16.46 6.10
N ARG A 219 8.44 -15.42 5.57
CA ARG A 219 7.56 -14.54 6.35
C ARG A 219 6.28 -15.27 6.77
N PHE A 220 5.65 -15.96 5.82
CA PHE A 220 4.43 -16.73 6.10
C PHE A 220 4.71 -18.00 6.92
N GLU A 221 5.84 -18.67 6.73
CA GLU A 221 6.30 -19.78 7.59
C GLU A 221 6.45 -19.38 9.05
N ARG A 222 6.86 -18.14 9.31
CA ARG A 222 6.94 -17.57 10.65
C ARG A 222 5.60 -17.14 11.23
N GLY A 223 4.54 -17.22 10.43
CA GLY A 223 3.17 -16.93 10.85
C GLY A 223 2.76 -15.48 10.64
N LEU A 224 3.40 -14.76 9.73
CA LEU A 224 2.89 -13.49 9.23
C LEU A 224 1.56 -13.73 8.50
N ASP A 225 0.58 -12.87 8.75
CA ASP A 225 -0.78 -13.07 8.20
C ASP A 225 -0.99 -12.33 6.87
N ALA A 226 -0.39 -11.14 6.69
CA ALA A 226 -0.55 -10.38 5.46
C ALA A 226 0.65 -9.49 5.12
N ILE A 227 0.75 -9.13 3.83
CA ILE A 227 1.78 -8.22 3.28
C ILE A 227 1.14 -7.18 2.36
N ASN A 228 1.59 -5.92 2.47
CA ASN A 228 1.29 -4.85 1.51
C ASN A 228 2.34 -4.79 0.41
N ILE A 229 1.90 -4.69 -0.87
CA ILE A 229 2.76 -4.51 -2.04
C ILE A 229 2.14 -3.41 -2.90
N ALA A 230 2.88 -2.35 -3.23
CA ALA A 230 2.28 -1.24 -3.96
C ALA A 230 3.13 -0.73 -5.15
N PRO A 231 4.25 -0.01 -4.99
CA PRO A 231 4.99 0.59 -6.11
C PRO A 231 5.40 -0.39 -7.19
N GLU A 232 5.75 -1.61 -6.81
CA GLU A 232 6.20 -2.66 -7.71
C GLU A 232 5.16 -2.99 -8.78
N TYR A 233 3.86 -2.96 -8.45
CA TYR A 233 2.78 -3.18 -9.42
C TYR A 233 2.62 -2.00 -10.39
N GLY A 234 2.82 -0.77 -9.92
CA GLY A 234 2.83 0.42 -10.78
C GLY A 234 4.02 0.42 -11.75
N GLN A 235 5.14 -0.11 -11.32
CA GLN A 235 6.33 -0.20 -12.14
C GLN A 235 6.22 -1.25 -13.27
N VAL A 236 5.35 -2.24 -13.15
CA VAL A 236 5.04 -3.15 -14.28
C VAL A 236 4.50 -2.39 -15.48
N GLU A 237 3.62 -1.42 -15.24
CA GLU A 237 3.07 -0.56 -16.29
C GLU A 237 4.09 0.46 -16.78
N SER A 238 4.85 1.08 -15.87
CA SER A 238 5.94 2.00 -16.20
C SER A 238 6.99 1.35 -17.11
N GLU A 239 7.37 0.11 -16.80
CA GLU A 239 8.34 -0.68 -17.59
C GLU A 239 7.83 -0.96 -19.01
N TYR A 240 6.54 -1.29 -19.15
CA TYR A 240 5.93 -1.52 -20.45
C TYR A 240 6.07 -0.29 -21.37
N TYR A 241 5.74 0.89 -20.84
CA TYR A 241 5.87 2.14 -21.63
C TYR A 241 7.31 2.51 -21.88
N LEU A 242 8.20 2.35 -20.90
CA LEU A 242 9.63 2.60 -21.08
C LEU A 242 10.23 1.73 -22.18
N GLU A 243 9.97 0.40 -22.17
CA GLU A 243 10.44 -0.52 -23.20
C GLU A 243 9.90 -0.17 -24.59
N GLY A 244 8.66 0.27 -24.66
CA GLY A 244 8.03 0.69 -25.91
C GLY A 244 8.62 1.99 -26.44
N CYS A 245 8.72 3.01 -25.62
CA CYS A 245 9.22 4.34 -25.97
C CYS A 245 10.72 4.31 -26.36
N LYS A 246 11.53 3.42 -25.80
CA LYS A 246 12.95 3.26 -26.19
C LYS A 246 13.18 2.89 -27.66
N LYS A 247 12.15 2.43 -28.35
CA LYS A 247 12.23 2.11 -29.77
C LYS A 247 12.06 3.35 -30.66
N ASP A 248 11.67 4.47 -30.07
CA ASP A 248 11.45 5.75 -30.72
C ASP A 248 12.01 6.85 -29.81
N GLY A 249 13.08 7.51 -30.25
CA GLY A 249 13.77 8.51 -29.45
C GLY A 249 12.89 9.71 -29.07
N ASP A 250 11.97 10.11 -29.93
CA ASP A 250 11.05 11.23 -29.65
C ASP A 250 10.03 10.82 -28.57
N LEU A 251 9.49 9.61 -28.62
CA LEU A 251 8.58 9.12 -27.57
C LEU A 251 9.31 8.95 -26.24
N PHE A 252 10.54 8.48 -26.27
CA PHE A 252 11.34 8.34 -25.05
C PHE A 252 11.59 9.70 -24.39
N GLU A 253 11.98 10.72 -25.17
CA GLU A 253 12.22 12.06 -24.64
C GLU A 253 10.93 12.67 -24.07
N ARG A 254 9.77 12.52 -24.75
CA ARG A 254 8.49 12.97 -24.22
C ARG A 254 8.14 12.29 -22.89
N LEU A 255 8.28 10.97 -22.81
CA LEU A 255 8.04 10.22 -21.59
C LEU A 255 8.92 10.71 -20.44
N PHE A 256 10.22 10.93 -20.74
CA PHE A 256 11.16 11.48 -19.76
C PHE A 256 10.75 12.88 -19.29
N VAL A 257 10.39 13.77 -20.21
CA VAL A 257 9.99 15.16 -19.89
C VAL A 257 8.71 15.16 -19.03
N ILE A 258 7.70 14.34 -19.34
CA ILE A 258 6.47 14.21 -18.54
C ILE A 258 6.83 13.75 -17.12
N CYS A 259 7.63 12.71 -17.00
CA CYS A 259 8.07 12.17 -15.71
C CYS A 259 8.88 13.18 -14.91
N TYR A 260 9.83 13.85 -15.54
CA TYR A 260 10.68 14.86 -14.90
C TYR A 260 9.88 16.05 -14.38
N ASN A 261 8.99 16.60 -15.23
CA ASN A 261 8.16 17.77 -14.90
C ASN A 261 7.11 17.47 -13.81
N SER A 262 6.70 16.21 -13.64
CA SER A 262 5.81 15.82 -12.55
C SER A 262 6.38 16.14 -11.17
N GLY A 263 7.71 16.20 -11.05
CA GLY A 263 8.42 16.41 -9.78
C GLY A 263 8.23 15.27 -8.76
N LYS A 264 7.47 14.21 -9.09
CA LYS A 264 7.17 13.11 -8.18
C LYS A 264 8.39 12.28 -7.80
N TRP A 265 9.40 12.25 -8.62
CA TRP A 265 10.69 11.62 -8.36
C TRP A 265 11.42 12.21 -7.14
N LYS A 266 11.19 13.51 -6.81
CA LYS A 266 11.86 14.20 -5.69
C LYS A 266 11.68 13.54 -4.33
N LYS A 267 10.61 12.80 -4.14
CA LYS A 267 10.36 12.01 -2.92
C LYS A 267 11.39 10.88 -2.76
N TRP A 268 11.87 10.32 -3.86
CA TRP A 268 12.65 9.08 -3.87
C TRP A 268 14.12 9.30 -4.21
N VAL A 269 14.43 10.35 -5.00
CA VAL A 269 15.75 10.64 -5.54
C VAL A 269 16.30 11.89 -4.88
N LYS A 270 17.38 11.74 -4.12
CA LYS A 270 18.04 12.85 -3.43
C LYS A 270 18.94 13.68 -4.37
N ASP A 271 19.58 13.02 -5.32
CA ASP A 271 20.50 13.64 -6.28
C ASP A 271 20.20 13.09 -7.69
N ILE A 272 19.60 13.93 -8.51
CA ILE A 272 19.19 13.57 -9.87
C ILE A 272 20.37 13.22 -10.78
N ASN A 273 21.56 13.78 -10.52
CA ASN A 273 22.75 13.51 -11.32
C ASN A 273 23.31 12.09 -11.12
N ARG A 274 22.78 11.34 -10.13
CA ARG A 274 23.20 9.98 -9.83
C ARG A 274 22.29 8.90 -10.39
N ILE A 275 21.24 9.28 -11.11
CA ILE A 275 20.31 8.33 -11.71
C ILE A 275 20.22 8.56 -13.22
N SER A 276 19.98 7.48 -13.96
CA SER A 276 19.70 7.56 -15.38
C SER A 276 18.26 8.03 -15.65
N GLN A 277 18.00 8.47 -16.90
CA GLN A 277 16.64 8.77 -17.35
C GLN A 277 15.69 7.59 -17.15
N ASP A 278 16.13 6.36 -17.44
CA ASP A 278 15.38 5.14 -17.19
C ASP A 278 14.97 4.99 -15.73
N GLN A 279 15.93 5.18 -14.82
CA GLN A 279 15.68 5.08 -13.39
C GLN A 279 14.70 6.16 -12.92
N LEU A 280 14.79 7.38 -13.47
CA LEU A 280 13.83 8.44 -13.16
C LEU A 280 12.43 8.06 -13.63
N ILE A 281 12.27 7.61 -14.88
CA ILE A 281 11.00 7.16 -15.43
C ILE A 281 10.44 6.03 -14.57
N MET A 282 11.23 5.01 -14.27
CA MET A 282 10.78 3.88 -13.44
C MET A 282 10.37 4.29 -12.03
N THR A 283 10.99 5.35 -11.49
CA THR A 283 10.66 5.86 -10.14
C THR A 283 9.31 6.57 -10.10
N CYS A 284 8.90 7.27 -11.16
CA CYS A 284 7.75 8.18 -11.06
C CYS A 284 6.70 8.07 -12.18
N CYS A 285 6.88 7.27 -13.22
CA CYS A 285 5.92 7.16 -14.32
C CYS A 285 4.52 6.74 -13.83
N HIS A 286 4.43 5.85 -12.84
CA HIS A 286 3.14 5.43 -12.29
C HIS A 286 2.31 6.57 -11.68
N TYR A 287 2.90 7.71 -11.34
CA TYR A 287 2.13 8.86 -10.84
C TYR A 287 1.46 9.67 -11.95
N VAL A 288 1.90 9.51 -13.20
CA VAL A 288 1.41 10.31 -14.34
C VAL A 288 0.56 9.52 -15.33
N LEU A 289 0.34 8.22 -15.09
CA LEU A 289 -0.41 7.33 -16.00
C LEU A 289 -1.84 7.80 -16.30
N SER A 290 -2.42 8.60 -15.42
CA SER A 290 -3.77 9.18 -15.56
C SER A 290 -3.76 10.65 -15.98
N ASP A 291 -2.59 11.24 -16.19
CA ASP A 291 -2.49 12.62 -16.64
C ASP A 291 -2.84 12.72 -18.13
N GLN A 292 -3.57 13.78 -18.49
CA GLN A 292 -4.03 14.00 -19.85
C GLN A 292 -2.85 14.03 -20.84
N GLN A 293 -1.76 14.69 -20.49
CA GLN A 293 -0.56 14.76 -21.33
C GLN A 293 0.03 13.37 -21.58
N PHE A 294 0.13 12.51 -20.55
CA PHE A 294 0.60 11.14 -20.72
C PHE A 294 -0.32 10.33 -21.64
N ILE A 295 -1.63 10.47 -21.48
CA ILE A 295 -2.62 9.76 -22.29
C ILE A 295 -2.48 10.15 -23.78
N GLU A 296 -2.40 11.44 -24.06
CA GLU A 296 -2.34 11.96 -25.42
C GLU A 296 -1.00 11.72 -26.11
N GLU A 297 0.11 11.95 -25.43
CA GLU A 297 1.44 11.93 -26.05
C GLU A 297 2.12 10.54 -26.00
N ILE A 298 1.79 9.70 -24.99
CA ILE A 298 2.43 8.40 -24.81
C ILE A 298 1.44 7.27 -25.05
N LYS A 299 0.40 7.13 -24.21
CA LYS A 299 -0.52 5.98 -24.24
C LYS A 299 -1.19 5.79 -25.59
N SER A 300 -1.54 6.86 -26.29
CA SER A 300 -2.18 6.84 -27.62
C SER A 300 -1.36 6.08 -28.67
N ASN A 301 -0.04 5.98 -28.50
CA ASN A 301 0.86 5.24 -29.41
C ASN A 301 0.86 3.73 -29.15
N PHE A 302 0.18 3.25 -28.10
CA PHE A 302 0.17 1.85 -27.67
C PHE A 302 -1.27 1.28 -27.59
N PRO A 303 -1.95 1.04 -28.70
CA PRO A 303 -3.39 0.67 -28.71
C PRO A 303 -3.71 -0.64 -27.97
N ASN A 304 -2.75 -1.52 -27.77
CA ASN A 304 -2.90 -2.79 -27.04
C ASN A 304 -2.28 -2.76 -25.62
N ALA A 305 -1.91 -1.59 -25.13
CA ALA A 305 -1.18 -1.45 -23.86
C ALA A 305 -1.91 -2.14 -22.71
N ASP A 306 -3.17 -1.79 -22.47
CA ASP A 306 -3.91 -2.29 -21.32
C ASP A 306 -3.97 -3.82 -21.28
N LYS A 307 -4.21 -4.48 -22.42
CA LYS A 307 -4.24 -5.95 -22.52
C LYS A 307 -2.89 -6.60 -22.18
N LEU A 308 -1.79 -6.03 -22.67
CA LEU A 308 -0.44 -6.56 -22.47
C LEU A 308 0.05 -6.31 -21.03
N ILE A 309 -0.23 -5.12 -20.49
CA ILE A 309 0.06 -4.75 -19.10
C ILE A 309 -0.71 -5.66 -18.14
N GLN A 310 -2.02 -5.84 -18.34
CA GLN A 310 -2.84 -6.72 -17.51
C GLN A 310 -2.36 -8.18 -17.56
N LYS A 311 -1.83 -8.64 -18.69
CA LYS A 311 -1.20 -9.97 -18.77
C LYS A 311 0.03 -10.06 -17.86
N ARG A 312 0.92 -9.04 -17.86
CA ARG A 312 2.11 -8.99 -16.99
C ARG A 312 1.72 -8.97 -15.50
N ILE A 313 0.78 -8.10 -15.13
CA ILE A 313 0.26 -7.99 -13.76
C ILE A 313 -0.38 -9.30 -13.30
N SER A 314 -1.24 -9.90 -14.13
CA SER A 314 -1.89 -11.19 -13.82
C SER A 314 -0.89 -12.31 -13.60
N SER A 315 0.20 -12.36 -14.38
CA SER A 315 1.26 -13.35 -14.19
C SER A 315 1.96 -13.17 -12.85
N LYS A 316 2.20 -11.92 -12.44
CA LYS A 316 2.82 -11.59 -11.14
C LYS A 316 1.90 -11.97 -9.96
N LEU A 317 0.59 -11.67 -10.05
CA LEU A 317 -0.39 -12.06 -9.02
C LEU A 317 -0.47 -13.59 -8.85
N LYS A 318 -0.43 -14.34 -9.96
CA LYS A 318 -0.41 -15.81 -9.92
C LYS A 318 0.84 -16.34 -9.21
N LEU A 319 2.01 -15.78 -9.51
CA LEU A 319 3.27 -16.18 -8.86
C LEU A 319 3.19 -15.98 -7.34
N LEU A 320 2.72 -14.81 -6.86
CA LEU A 320 2.52 -14.59 -5.43
C LEU A 320 1.61 -15.63 -4.78
N ASN A 321 0.51 -15.99 -5.46
CA ASN A 321 -0.40 -17.00 -4.93
C ASN A 321 0.25 -18.39 -4.87
N GLU A 322 1.06 -18.75 -5.88
CA GLU A 322 1.78 -20.03 -5.91
C GLU A 322 2.79 -20.14 -4.76
N GLN A 323 3.51 -19.05 -4.47
CA GLN A 323 4.50 -18.98 -3.37
C GLN A 323 3.87 -19.20 -1.99
N THR A 324 2.60 -18.88 -1.80
CA THR A 324 1.97 -18.94 -0.47
C THR A 324 0.75 -19.85 -0.38
N LYS A 325 0.46 -20.65 -1.40
CA LYS A 325 -0.72 -21.55 -1.39
C LYS A 325 -0.73 -22.57 -0.24
N ASN A 326 0.45 -22.94 0.25
CA ASN A 326 0.61 -23.95 1.31
C ASN A 326 0.43 -23.38 2.71
N TYR A 327 0.38 -22.05 2.86
CA TYR A 327 0.20 -21.37 4.14
C TYR A 327 -1.27 -20.98 4.27
N CYS A 328 -2.03 -21.74 5.08
CA CYS A 328 -3.43 -21.40 5.41
C CYS A 328 -3.47 -20.37 6.54
N ILE A 329 -4.22 -19.28 6.35
CA ILE A 329 -4.65 -18.34 7.39
C ILE A 329 -6.03 -18.78 7.86
#